data_31592442cda00848e66c764c64a55506
#
_entry.id   31592442cda00848e66c764c64a55506
#
_cell.length_a   1.000
_cell.length_b   1.000
_cell.length_c   1.000
_cell.angle_alpha   90.00
_cell.angle_beta   90.00
_cell.angle_gamma   90.00
#
_symmetry.space_group_name_H-M   'P 1'
#
loop_
_entity.id
_entity.type
_entity.pdbx_description
1 polymer ?
#
loop_
_entity_poly.entity_id
_entity_poly.type
_entity_poly.pdbx_seq_one_letter_code
_entity_poly.pdbx_strand_id
1 'polypeptide(L)'
;MNREILFKAKRKDNGEWVEGYLFDNGMTKLKRYFIGGIIIEPYEGTACDEWNIVGIDFCEIDIDTLCQYTGLTDKNGKKIWENDIVECNKRKEECGLYKVVWRKEYADFGVVPISNTCIGRYPIGFSCGKTLHGRDHKKVGNIFDNPELLEVE
;
A
#
# COMPACT_ATOMS: atom_id res chain seq x y z
N MET A 1 16.45 9.20 7.18
CA MET A 1 15.63 8.01 6.89
C MET A 1 15.28 8.10 5.41
N ASN A 2 15.66 7.07 4.61
CA ASN A 2 15.44 7.11 3.14
C ASN A 2 14.16 6.39 2.68
N ARG A 3 13.24 6.08 3.60
CA ARG A 3 11.97 5.43 3.26
C ARG A 3 10.84 6.46 3.30
N GLU A 4 10.16 6.62 2.18
CA GLU A 4 8.96 7.42 2.08
C GLU A 4 7.83 6.72 2.83
N ILE A 5 7.16 7.42 3.75
CA ILE A 5 6.00 6.91 4.50
C ILE A 5 4.76 7.55 3.93
N LEU A 6 4.06 6.81 3.10
CA LEU A 6 2.82 7.23 2.46
C LEU A 6 1.71 6.23 2.74
N PHE A 7 0.49 6.72 2.62
CA PHE A 7 -0.73 5.94 2.72
C PHE A 7 -1.61 6.19 1.50
N LYS A 8 -2.47 5.22 1.18
CA LYS A 8 -3.59 5.40 0.27
C LYS A 8 -4.85 4.79 0.88
N ALA A 9 -6.00 5.35 0.56
CA ALA A 9 -7.30 4.81 0.92
C ALA A 9 -8.37 5.33 -0.04
N LYS A 10 -9.56 4.75 0.01
CA LYS A 10 -10.70 5.29 -0.73
C LYS A 10 -11.32 6.46 0.01
N ARG A 11 -11.64 7.50 -0.71
CA ARG A 11 -12.38 8.66 -0.20
C ARG A 11 -13.81 8.25 0.16
N LYS A 12 -14.34 8.80 1.25
CA LYS A 12 -15.73 8.51 1.65
C LYS A 12 -16.77 9.16 0.75
N ASP A 13 -16.45 10.27 0.11
CA ASP A 13 -17.39 11.04 -0.70
C ASP A 13 -17.65 10.45 -2.09
N ASN A 14 -16.60 9.87 -2.73
CA ASN A 14 -16.72 9.40 -4.12
C ASN A 14 -16.11 8.02 -4.37
N GLY A 15 -15.45 7.40 -3.37
CA GLY A 15 -14.81 6.09 -3.49
C GLY A 15 -13.52 6.04 -4.31
N GLU A 16 -13.00 7.18 -4.76
CA GLU A 16 -11.74 7.26 -5.48
C GLU A 16 -10.55 7.09 -4.54
N TRP A 17 -9.46 6.53 -5.07
CA TRP A 17 -8.21 6.41 -4.33
C TRP A 17 -7.53 7.76 -4.16
N VAL A 18 -7.09 8.05 -2.94
CA VAL A 18 -6.23 9.21 -2.61
C VAL A 18 -4.94 8.71 -1.96
N GLU A 19 -3.81 9.35 -2.31
CA GLU A 19 -2.49 9.08 -1.73
C GLU A 19 -1.98 10.30 -0.97
N GLY A 20 -1.27 10.09 0.14
CA GLY A 20 -0.68 11.17 0.93
C GLY A 20 -0.33 10.74 2.35
N TYR A 21 -0.28 11.72 3.23
CA TYR A 21 -0.04 11.51 4.65
C TYR A 21 -1.34 11.22 5.40
N LEU A 22 -1.27 10.32 6.37
CA LEU A 22 -2.42 9.95 7.20
C LEU A 22 -2.51 10.85 8.42
N PHE A 23 -3.71 11.37 8.67
CA PHE A 23 -4.06 12.16 9.85
C PHE A 23 -5.35 11.64 10.47
N ASP A 24 -5.54 11.90 11.76
CA ASP A 24 -6.82 11.72 12.42
C ASP A 24 -7.28 13.06 13.05
N ASN A 25 -8.55 13.12 13.44
CA ASN A 25 -9.13 14.33 14.05
C ASN A 25 -8.76 14.52 15.53
N GLY A 26 -7.86 13.70 16.10
CA GLY A 26 -7.46 13.76 17.51
C GLY A 26 -8.55 13.35 18.52
N MET A 27 -9.72 12.92 18.05
CA MET A 27 -10.84 12.57 18.93
C MET A 27 -10.85 11.07 19.26
N THR A 28 -11.18 10.70 20.50
CA THR A 28 -11.25 9.30 20.92
C THR A 28 -12.60 8.64 20.62
N LYS A 29 -13.70 9.40 20.69
CA LYS A 29 -15.06 8.84 20.56
C LYS A 29 -15.67 8.90 19.15
N LEU A 30 -15.24 9.84 18.33
CA LEU A 30 -15.71 10.02 16.96
C LEU A 30 -14.49 10.16 16.05
N LYS A 31 -13.69 9.11 16.03
CA LYS A 31 -12.43 9.13 15.30
C LYS A 31 -12.70 9.14 13.79
N ARG A 32 -12.13 10.12 13.12
CA ARG A 32 -12.18 10.27 11.65
C ARG A 32 -10.77 10.32 11.12
N TYR A 33 -10.57 9.77 9.94
CA TYR A 33 -9.28 9.68 9.31
C TYR A 33 -9.28 10.41 7.97
N PHE A 34 -8.14 11.03 7.67
CA PHE A 34 -7.95 11.87 6.50
C PHE A 34 -6.62 11.53 5.84
N ILE A 35 -6.57 11.61 4.52
CA ILE A 35 -5.33 11.58 3.76
C ILE A 35 -5.21 12.92 3.03
N GLY A 36 -4.00 13.48 3.05
CA GLY A 36 -3.71 14.73 2.39
C GLY A 36 -2.29 15.22 2.63
N GLY A 37 -2.09 16.50 2.45
CA GLY A 37 -0.80 17.14 2.62
C GLY A 37 -0.88 18.66 2.60
N ILE A 38 0.28 19.28 2.66
CA ILE A 38 0.43 20.74 2.51
C ILE A 38 0.60 21.08 1.02
N ILE A 39 -0.02 22.18 0.61
CA ILE A 39 0.18 22.76 -0.73
C ILE A 39 1.30 23.79 -0.63
N ILE A 40 2.34 23.59 -1.44
CA ILE A 40 3.54 24.43 -1.44
C ILE A 40 3.65 25.10 -2.81
N GLU A 41 3.89 26.41 -2.81
CA GLU A 41 4.20 27.17 -4.02
C GLU A 41 5.58 27.82 -3.91
N PRO A 42 6.28 28.02 -5.03
CA PRO A 42 7.53 28.79 -5.04
C PRO A 42 7.29 30.21 -4.51
N TYR A 43 8.21 30.71 -3.70
CA TYR A 43 8.18 32.07 -3.18
C TYR A 43 9.09 32.97 -4.01
N GLU A 44 8.53 33.97 -4.67
CA GLU A 44 9.27 34.94 -5.50
C GLU A 44 9.72 36.18 -4.70
N GLY A 45 9.93 36.07 -3.39
CA GLY A 45 10.34 37.14 -2.53
C GLY A 45 11.85 37.22 -2.28
N THR A 46 12.32 38.31 -1.67
CA THR A 46 13.73 38.53 -1.27
C THR A 46 14.12 37.87 0.04
N ALA A 47 13.22 37.13 0.70
CA ALA A 47 13.50 36.38 1.90
C ALA A 47 14.17 35.02 1.55
N CYS A 48 14.88 34.45 2.49
CA CYS A 48 15.75 33.30 2.30
C CYS A 48 15.05 31.97 1.98
N ASP A 49 13.74 31.93 1.91
CA ASP A 49 12.95 30.72 1.69
C ASP A 49 12.41 30.69 0.27
N GLU A 50 12.73 29.61 -0.43
CA GLU A 50 12.34 29.39 -1.83
C GLU A 50 10.90 28.88 -2.00
N TRP A 51 10.14 28.74 -0.93
CA TRP A 51 8.79 28.16 -0.95
C TRP A 51 7.86 28.78 0.11
N ASN A 52 6.56 28.70 -0.14
CA ASN A 52 5.50 29.17 0.76
C ASN A 52 4.40 28.10 0.87
N ILE A 53 3.89 27.89 2.08
CA ILE A 53 2.71 27.04 2.30
C ILE A 53 1.47 27.88 2.00
N VAL A 54 0.76 27.53 0.93
CA VAL A 54 -0.44 28.25 0.49
C VAL A 54 -1.74 27.60 0.93
N GLY A 55 -1.69 26.34 1.39
CA GLY A 55 -2.89 25.65 1.83
C GLY A 55 -2.63 24.24 2.35
N ILE A 56 -3.74 23.61 2.70
CA ILE A 56 -3.81 22.24 3.17
C ILE A 56 -4.94 21.56 2.40
N ASP A 57 -4.68 20.39 1.84
CA ASP A 57 -5.69 19.58 1.16
C ASP A 57 -5.84 18.24 1.89
N PHE A 58 -7.06 17.95 2.36
CA PHE A 58 -7.40 16.70 3.06
C PHE A 58 -8.72 16.14 2.57
N CYS A 59 -8.71 14.82 2.33
CA CYS A 59 -9.90 14.06 2.03
C CYS A 59 -10.22 13.09 3.17
N GLU A 60 -11.47 13.05 3.64
CA GLU A 60 -11.89 12.01 4.57
C GLU A 60 -11.91 10.67 3.87
N ILE A 61 -11.35 9.65 4.53
CA ILE A 61 -11.17 8.33 3.96
C ILE A 61 -12.01 7.26 4.66
N ASP A 62 -12.28 6.19 3.93
CA ASP A 62 -12.73 4.93 4.49
C ASP A 62 -11.52 4.18 5.06
N ILE A 63 -11.46 4.11 6.41
CA ILE A 63 -10.33 3.51 7.13
C ILE A 63 -10.16 2.03 6.81
N ASP A 64 -11.23 1.31 6.46
CA ASP A 64 -11.18 -0.11 6.14
C ASP A 64 -10.45 -0.38 4.82
N THR A 65 -10.23 0.65 4.00
CA THR A 65 -9.47 0.59 2.75
C THR A 65 -8.02 1.09 2.89
N LEU A 66 -7.59 1.46 4.10
CA LEU A 66 -6.27 2.03 4.33
C LEU A 66 -5.15 1.04 3.98
N CYS A 67 -4.20 1.51 3.19
CA CYS A 67 -3.00 0.76 2.79
C CYS A 67 -1.76 1.61 2.97
N GLN A 68 -0.72 1.04 3.57
CA GLN A 68 0.57 1.70 3.68
C GLN A 68 1.45 1.39 2.47
N TYR A 69 2.23 2.37 2.01
CA TYR A 69 3.26 2.15 1.00
C TYR A 69 4.39 1.30 1.59
N THR A 70 4.77 0.24 0.89
CA THR A 70 5.81 -0.68 1.34
C THR A 70 7.23 -0.11 1.26
N GLY A 71 7.41 1.00 0.54
CA GLY A 71 8.72 1.55 0.18
C GLY A 71 9.35 0.88 -1.04
N LEU A 72 8.64 -0.06 -1.69
CA LEU A 72 9.12 -0.80 -2.85
C LEU A 72 8.28 -0.51 -4.09
N THR A 73 8.90 -0.62 -5.24
CA THR A 73 8.24 -0.62 -6.54
C THR A 73 8.29 -2.02 -7.17
N ASP A 74 7.32 -2.33 -8.01
CA ASP A 74 7.32 -3.55 -8.80
C ASP A 74 8.36 -3.48 -9.94
N LYS A 75 8.50 -4.58 -10.71
CA LYS A 75 9.44 -4.63 -11.85
C LYS A 75 9.16 -3.60 -12.95
N ASN A 76 7.98 -2.96 -12.96
CA ASN A 76 7.58 -1.92 -13.89
C ASN A 76 7.66 -0.51 -13.28
N GLY A 77 8.21 -0.37 -12.06
CA GLY A 77 8.32 0.90 -11.35
C GLY A 77 7.05 1.37 -10.65
N LYS A 78 5.99 0.55 -10.58
CA LYS A 78 4.74 0.89 -9.87
C LYS A 78 4.91 0.69 -8.37
N LYS A 79 4.45 1.65 -7.57
CA LYS A 79 4.41 1.54 -6.10
C LYS A 79 3.64 0.30 -5.66
N ILE A 80 4.22 -0.46 -4.72
CA ILE A 80 3.57 -1.60 -4.07
C ILE A 80 3.04 -1.16 -2.70
N TRP A 81 1.77 -1.43 -2.47
CA TRP A 81 1.06 -1.09 -1.25
C TRP A 81 0.64 -2.33 -0.48
N GLU A 82 0.40 -2.17 0.80
CA GLU A 82 -0.33 -3.17 1.58
C GLU A 82 -1.67 -3.49 0.89
N ASN A 83 -2.10 -4.75 0.95
CA ASN A 83 -3.30 -5.25 0.26
C ASN A 83 -3.24 -5.26 -1.27
N ASP A 84 -2.12 -4.90 -1.89
CA ASP A 84 -1.94 -5.15 -3.33
C ASP A 84 -1.84 -6.65 -3.61
N ILE A 85 -2.28 -7.03 -4.82
CA ILE A 85 -2.11 -8.37 -5.37
C ILE A 85 -0.96 -8.30 -6.36
N VAL A 86 0.03 -9.17 -6.14
CA VAL A 86 1.23 -9.23 -6.96
C VAL A 86 1.41 -10.64 -7.54
N GLU A 87 1.88 -10.70 -8.77
CA GLU A 87 2.25 -11.93 -9.46
C GLU A 87 3.76 -12.16 -9.34
N CYS A 88 4.16 -13.37 -8.92
CA CYS A 88 5.55 -13.81 -8.92
C CYS A 88 5.77 -14.86 -10.00
N ASN A 89 6.74 -14.63 -10.88
CA ASN A 89 7.05 -15.51 -12.02
C ASN A 89 8.49 -16.04 -11.99
N LYS A 90 9.17 -16.01 -10.84
CA LYS A 90 10.61 -16.25 -10.75
C LYS A 90 11.01 -17.71 -10.93
N ARG A 91 10.18 -18.66 -10.48
CA ARG A 91 10.36 -20.12 -10.62
C ARG A 91 9.01 -20.79 -10.81
N LYS A 92 8.97 -21.91 -11.56
CA LYS A 92 7.73 -22.70 -11.76
C LYS A 92 7.05 -23.08 -10.43
N GLU A 93 7.83 -23.27 -9.36
CA GLU A 93 7.36 -23.65 -8.03
C GLU A 93 6.88 -22.44 -7.19
N GLU A 94 7.14 -21.21 -7.64
CA GLU A 94 6.81 -19.97 -6.98
C GLU A 94 5.87 -19.09 -7.81
N CYS A 95 5.42 -19.60 -8.98
CA CYS A 95 4.46 -18.90 -9.82
C CYS A 95 3.09 -18.83 -9.13
N GLY A 96 2.48 -17.65 -9.10
CA GLY A 96 1.15 -17.48 -8.55
C GLY A 96 0.86 -16.06 -8.11
N LEU A 97 -0.35 -15.88 -7.58
CA LEU A 97 -0.82 -14.63 -7.03
C LEU A 97 -0.59 -14.59 -5.52
N TYR A 98 -0.10 -13.47 -5.06
CA TYR A 98 0.20 -13.21 -3.66
C TYR A 98 -0.42 -11.90 -3.22
N LYS A 99 -0.93 -11.88 -2.00
CA LYS A 99 -1.36 -10.66 -1.32
C LYS A 99 -0.21 -10.06 -0.51
N VAL A 100 0.00 -8.77 -0.62
CA VAL A 100 0.95 -8.01 0.21
C VAL A 100 0.34 -7.76 1.59
N VAL A 101 1.08 -8.09 2.65
CA VAL A 101 0.64 -7.98 4.04
C VAL A 101 1.73 -7.40 4.94
N TRP A 102 1.32 -6.71 6.00
CA TRP A 102 2.20 -6.37 7.10
C TRP A 102 2.38 -7.57 8.03
N ARG A 103 3.63 -7.95 8.32
CA ARG A 103 3.97 -9.07 9.22
C ARG A 103 4.46 -8.53 10.56
N LYS A 104 3.61 -8.61 11.57
CA LYS A 104 3.90 -8.09 12.93
C LYS A 104 5.16 -8.71 13.53
N GLU A 105 5.35 -10.01 13.34
CA GLU A 105 6.44 -10.79 13.94
C GLU A 105 7.82 -10.38 13.40
N TYR A 106 7.86 -9.84 12.18
CA TYR A 106 9.09 -9.44 11.50
C TYR A 106 9.23 -7.92 11.37
N ALA A 107 8.18 -7.16 11.71
CA ALA A 107 8.09 -5.71 11.51
C ALA A 107 8.43 -5.29 10.06
N ASP A 108 7.96 -6.06 9.08
CA ASP A 108 8.19 -5.86 7.66
C ASP A 108 6.94 -6.14 6.80
N PHE A 109 7.04 -5.83 5.50
CA PHE A 109 6.06 -6.25 4.51
C PHE A 109 6.48 -7.56 3.87
N GLY A 110 5.54 -8.49 3.77
CA GLY A 110 5.70 -9.78 3.11
C GLY A 110 4.57 -10.06 2.14
N VAL A 111 4.59 -11.25 1.55
CA VAL A 111 3.56 -11.74 0.66
C VAL A 111 3.02 -13.09 1.13
N VAL A 112 1.72 -13.28 1.05
CA VAL A 112 1.04 -14.55 1.32
C VAL A 112 0.36 -15.05 0.05
N PRO A 113 0.39 -16.36 -0.27
CA PRO A 113 -0.27 -16.89 -1.45
C PRO A 113 -1.79 -16.73 -1.33
N ILE A 114 -2.45 -16.37 -2.44
CA ILE A 114 -3.92 -16.25 -2.50
C ILE A 114 -4.56 -17.59 -2.78
N SER A 115 -3.94 -18.44 -3.63
CA SER A 115 -4.48 -19.74 -3.99
C SER A 115 -3.56 -20.87 -3.56
N ASN A 116 -4.15 -22.06 -3.31
CA ASN A 116 -3.43 -23.31 -3.06
C ASN A 116 -2.66 -23.83 -4.27
N THR A 117 -2.68 -23.14 -5.41
CA THR A 117 -2.01 -23.54 -6.65
C THR A 117 -0.48 -23.44 -6.58
N CYS A 118 0.07 -22.79 -5.58
CA CYS A 118 1.49 -22.93 -5.24
C CYS A 118 1.74 -24.22 -4.46
N ILE A 119 1.32 -25.37 -5.02
CA ILE A 119 1.56 -26.72 -4.47
C ILE A 119 3.00 -27.13 -4.78
N GLY A 120 3.93 -26.46 -4.15
CA GLY A 120 5.31 -26.89 -4.03
C GLY A 120 5.62 -27.12 -2.57
N ARG A 121 5.29 -28.30 -2.04
CA ARG A 121 5.90 -28.96 -0.86
C ARG A 121 6.03 -28.18 0.45
N TYR A 122 5.09 -27.32 0.81
CA TYR A 122 5.06 -26.81 2.19
C TYR A 122 3.83 -27.37 2.91
N PRO A 123 4.00 -28.01 4.09
CA PRO A 123 2.87 -28.51 4.87
C PRO A 123 1.91 -27.38 5.19
N ILE A 124 0.63 -27.65 5.06
CA ILE A 124 -0.46 -26.82 5.57
C ILE A 124 -0.16 -26.49 7.03
N GLY A 125 0.10 -25.22 7.34
CA GLY A 125 0.41 -24.79 8.72
C GLY A 125 1.63 -23.87 8.88
N PHE A 126 2.49 -23.79 7.88
CA PHE A 126 3.53 -22.75 7.89
C PHE A 126 3.01 -21.50 7.18
N SER A 127 2.75 -20.48 7.94
CA SER A 127 2.62 -19.10 7.47
C SER A 127 3.93 -18.69 6.80
N CYS A 128 4.15 -19.15 5.57
CA CYS A 128 5.33 -18.81 4.81
C CYS A 128 5.10 -17.46 4.11
N GLY A 129 4.96 -16.41 4.93
CA GLY A 129 5.07 -15.06 4.42
C GLY A 129 6.50 -14.85 3.92
N LYS A 130 6.69 -14.92 2.60
CA LYS A 130 7.97 -14.57 1.99
C LYS A 130 8.19 -13.07 2.09
N THR A 131 9.46 -12.67 2.23
CA THR A 131 9.85 -11.26 2.14
C THR A 131 9.47 -10.69 0.77
N LEU A 132 8.85 -9.53 0.76
CA LEU A 132 8.51 -8.84 -0.47
C LEU A 132 9.78 -8.31 -1.15
N HIS A 133 10.00 -8.68 -2.40
CA HIS A 133 11.07 -8.16 -3.25
C HIS A 133 10.46 -7.49 -4.48
N GLY A 134 10.51 -6.16 -4.57
CA GLY A 134 9.86 -5.40 -5.63
C GLY A 134 10.23 -5.87 -7.06
N ARG A 135 11.51 -6.18 -7.30
CA ARG A 135 12.01 -6.60 -8.63
C ARG A 135 11.48 -7.95 -9.12
N ASP A 136 11.00 -8.79 -8.21
CA ASP A 136 10.57 -10.16 -8.52
C ASP A 136 9.05 -10.24 -8.72
N HIS A 137 8.34 -9.17 -8.40
CA HIS A 137 6.89 -9.11 -8.42
C HIS A 137 6.37 -8.12 -9.45
N LYS A 138 5.19 -8.41 -10.00
CA LYS A 138 4.41 -7.52 -10.84
C LYS A 138 3.08 -7.25 -10.15
N LYS A 139 2.75 -6.00 -9.91
CA LYS A 139 1.44 -5.62 -9.40
C LYS A 139 0.38 -5.88 -10.47
N VAL A 140 -0.68 -6.61 -10.10
CA VAL A 140 -1.81 -6.98 -10.97
C VAL A 140 -3.13 -6.39 -10.52
N GLY A 141 -3.25 -6.02 -9.23
CA GLY A 141 -4.46 -5.43 -8.67
C GLY A 141 -4.34 -5.17 -7.17
N ASN A 142 -5.47 -5.07 -6.50
CA ASN A 142 -5.59 -5.00 -5.05
C ASN A 142 -6.88 -5.69 -4.58
N ILE A 143 -6.98 -6.02 -3.29
CA ILE A 143 -8.12 -6.79 -2.77
C ILE A 143 -9.46 -6.04 -2.81
N PHE A 144 -9.46 -4.71 -2.92
CA PHE A 144 -10.67 -3.88 -2.88
C PHE A 144 -11.29 -3.66 -4.26
N ASP A 145 -10.44 -3.59 -5.30
CA ASP A 145 -10.88 -3.34 -6.68
C ASP A 145 -10.96 -4.63 -7.49
N ASN A 146 -10.27 -5.69 -7.04
CA ASN A 146 -10.17 -6.97 -7.73
C ASN A 146 -10.46 -8.15 -6.80
N PRO A 147 -11.65 -8.18 -6.13
CA PRO A 147 -11.99 -9.29 -5.23
C PRO A 147 -12.04 -10.65 -5.94
N GLU A 148 -12.33 -10.67 -7.25
CA GLU A 148 -12.32 -11.87 -8.09
C GLU A 148 -10.97 -12.58 -8.12
N LEU A 149 -9.86 -11.86 -7.90
CA LEU A 149 -8.52 -12.46 -7.83
C LEU A 149 -8.27 -13.24 -6.54
N LEU A 150 -9.15 -13.11 -5.54
CA LEU A 150 -9.07 -13.84 -4.27
C LEU A 150 -9.80 -15.19 -4.33
N GLU A 151 -10.70 -15.38 -5.30
CA GLU A 151 -11.58 -16.56 -5.44
C GLU A 151 -11.01 -17.61 -6.42
N VAL A 152 -9.71 -17.65 -6.63
CA VAL A 152 -9.09 -18.64 -7.52
C VAL A 152 -9.16 -20.00 -6.85
N GLU A 153 -10.09 -20.86 -7.35
CA GLU A 153 -10.25 -22.27 -7.00
C GLU A 153 -8.98 -23.10 -7.28
#